data_7b175d2b757143d3f392a42b03188247
#
_entry.id   7b175d2b757143d3f392a42b03188247
#
_cell.length_a   1.000
_cell.length_b   1.000
_cell.length_c   1.000
_cell.angle_alpha   90.00
_cell.angle_beta   90.00
_cell.angle_gamma   90.00
#
_symmetry.space_group_name_H-M   'P 1'
#
loop_
_entity.id
_entity.type
_entity.pdbx_description
1 polymer ?
#
loop_
_entity_poly.entity_id
_entity_poly.type
_entity_poly.pdbx_seq_one_letter_code
_entity_poly.pdbx_strand_id
1 'polypeptide(L)'
;MSVPDDVMNACVSLFSGAGIGDLGIHYGCGIETIVAVEKEEDRADLIRVNYPETEVIQGDINENIDDIINKSKSKLDGKRPFLLSLSPPCQGMSQNGLGKINKQIKAGKRPKYDPRNRLFIPALKIAKSLQ
;
A
#
# COMPACT_ATOMS: atom_id res chain seq x y z
N MET A 1 24.59 -3.50 -9.91
CA MET A 1 24.63 -2.54 -8.79
C MET A 1 24.31 -3.33 -7.53
N SER A 2 25.20 -3.33 -6.56
CA SER A 2 24.96 -4.03 -5.29
C SER A 2 24.02 -3.22 -4.40
N VAL A 3 23.08 -3.90 -3.75
CA VAL A 3 22.22 -3.29 -2.74
C VAL A 3 23.09 -2.96 -1.52
N PRO A 4 22.98 -1.77 -0.91
CA PRO A 4 23.71 -1.43 0.31
C PRO A 4 23.42 -2.43 1.44
N ASP A 5 24.39 -2.64 2.34
CA ASP A 5 24.28 -3.63 3.42
C ASP A 5 23.14 -3.35 4.40
N ASP A 6 22.75 -2.08 4.55
CA ASP A 6 21.64 -1.62 5.37
C ASP A 6 20.27 -1.68 4.66
N VAL A 7 20.22 -2.21 3.43
CA VAL A 7 19.00 -2.35 2.65
C VAL A 7 18.72 -3.83 2.38
N MET A 8 17.49 -4.25 2.64
CA MET A 8 16.99 -5.56 2.25
C MET A 8 16.35 -5.47 0.86
N ASN A 9 16.64 -6.43 -0.02
CA ASN A 9 16.00 -6.53 -1.35
C ASN A 9 14.54 -6.99 -1.22
N ALA A 10 13.73 -6.17 -0.57
CA ALA A 10 12.35 -6.44 -0.22
C ALA A 10 11.46 -5.24 -0.47
N CYS A 11 10.17 -5.52 -0.69
CA CYS A 11 9.11 -4.53 -0.85
C CYS A 11 8.13 -4.58 0.33
N VAL A 12 7.74 -3.39 0.81
CA VAL A 12 6.53 -3.22 1.62
C VAL A 12 5.48 -2.57 0.73
N SER A 13 4.33 -3.24 0.55
CA SER A 13 3.28 -2.85 -0.38
C SER A 13 2.06 -2.32 0.35
N LEU A 14 1.71 -1.06 0.12
CA LEU A 14 0.54 -0.40 0.70
C LEU A 14 -0.54 -0.22 -0.37
N PHE A 15 -1.78 -0.54 -0.03
CA PHE A 15 -2.91 -0.60 -0.97
C PHE A 15 -2.68 -1.63 -2.07
N SER A 16 -2.27 -2.83 -1.68
CA SER A 16 -1.75 -3.88 -2.57
C SER A 16 -2.77 -4.40 -3.59
N GLY A 17 -4.07 -4.17 -3.37
CA GLY A 17 -5.10 -4.78 -4.19
C GLY A 17 -5.05 -6.30 -4.10
N ALA A 18 -5.16 -6.99 -5.23
CA ALA A 18 -5.00 -8.45 -5.32
C ALA A 18 -3.54 -8.92 -5.50
N GLY A 19 -2.56 -8.03 -5.27
CA GLY A 19 -1.14 -8.36 -5.42
C GLY A 19 -0.62 -8.35 -6.86
N ILE A 20 -1.37 -7.79 -7.83
CA ILE A 20 -0.94 -7.78 -9.24
C ILE A 20 0.27 -6.88 -9.45
N GLY A 21 0.32 -5.72 -8.78
CA GLY A 21 1.49 -4.84 -8.81
C GLY A 21 2.72 -5.51 -8.19
N ASP A 22 2.52 -6.24 -7.10
CA ASP A 22 3.56 -7.00 -6.42
C ASP A 22 4.12 -8.12 -7.29
N LEU A 23 3.26 -8.78 -8.08
CA LEU A 23 3.67 -9.76 -9.08
C LEU A 23 4.60 -9.15 -10.13
N GLY A 24 4.26 -7.96 -10.62
CA GLY A 24 5.11 -7.23 -11.57
C GLY A 24 6.47 -6.85 -10.98
N ILE A 25 6.50 -6.45 -9.71
CA ILE A 25 7.75 -6.14 -8.98
C ILE A 25 8.60 -7.40 -8.80
N HIS A 26 7.99 -8.52 -8.42
CA HIS A 26 8.68 -9.80 -8.25
C HIS A 26 9.33 -10.26 -9.57
N TYR A 27 8.54 -10.42 -10.63
CA TYR A 27 9.04 -10.94 -11.91
C TYR A 27 9.91 -9.93 -12.68
N GLY A 28 9.63 -8.64 -12.56
CA GLY A 28 10.38 -7.61 -13.28
C GLY A 28 11.69 -7.22 -12.61
N CYS A 29 11.75 -7.24 -11.29
CA CYS A 29 12.88 -6.72 -10.52
C CYS A 29 13.50 -7.74 -9.56
N GLY A 30 12.90 -8.92 -9.36
CA GLY A 30 13.37 -9.92 -8.40
C GLY A 30 13.24 -9.45 -6.94
N ILE A 31 12.28 -8.57 -6.65
CA ILE A 31 12.05 -8.03 -5.31
C ILE A 31 10.83 -8.72 -4.69
N GLU A 32 11.02 -9.28 -3.50
CA GLU A 32 9.93 -9.96 -2.77
C GLU A 32 9.12 -8.97 -1.93
N THR A 33 7.80 -9.06 -2.01
CA THR A 33 6.91 -8.33 -1.10
C THR A 33 6.83 -9.06 0.23
N ILE A 34 7.37 -8.48 1.28
CA ILE A 34 7.42 -9.09 2.63
C ILE A 34 6.21 -8.73 3.49
N VAL A 35 5.63 -7.54 3.27
CA VAL A 35 4.41 -7.08 3.92
C VAL A 35 3.49 -6.45 2.87
N ALA A 36 2.23 -6.85 2.86
CA ALA A 36 1.19 -6.29 2.01
C ALA A 36 0.00 -5.80 2.83
N VAL A 37 -0.49 -4.61 2.51
CA VAL A 37 -1.63 -3.99 3.21
C VAL A 37 -2.78 -3.80 2.24
N GLU A 38 -3.92 -4.42 2.55
CA GLU A 38 -5.14 -4.32 1.74
C GLU A 38 -6.37 -4.23 2.64
N LYS A 39 -7.29 -3.34 2.29
CA LYS A 39 -8.51 -3.11 3.06
C LYS A 39 -9.58 -4.17 2.80
N GLU A 40 -9.77 -4.53 1.54
CA GLU A 40 -10.82 -5.45 1.11
C GLU A 40 -10.39 -6.91 1.39
N GLU A 41 -11.24 -7.63 2.12
CA GLU A 41 -10.95 -8.99 2.60
C GLU A 41 -10.69 -9.98 1.46
N ASP A 42 -11.54 -9.97 0.43
CA ASP A 42 -11.42 -10.85 -0.72
C ASP A 42 -10.09 -10.67 -1.48
N ARG A 43 -9.60 -9.44 -1.56
CA ARG A 43 -8.30 -9.13 -2.17
C ARG A 43 -7.14 -9.54 -1.28
N ALA A 44 -7.26 -9.31 0.03
CA ALA A 44 -6.25 -9.75 0.99
C ALA A 44 -6.12 -11.28 0.99
N ASP A 45 -7.23 -12.01 0.85
CA ASP A 45 -7.23 -13.47 0.75
C ASP A 45 -6.54 -13.96 -0.53
N LEU A 46 -6.73 -13.27 -1.66
CA LEU A 46 -5.99 -13.57 -2.88
C LEU A 46 -4.47 -13.42 -2.69
N ILE A 47 -4.04 -12.39 -1.96
CA ILE A 47 -2.62 -12.23 -1.64
C ILE A 47 -2.13 -13.40 -0.79
N ARG A 48 -2.85 -13.78 0.27
CA ARG A 48 -2.47 -14.90 1.16
C ARG A 48 -2.32 -16.21 0.40
N VAL A 49 -3.20 -16.48 -0.56
CA VAL A 49 -3.15 -17.71 -1.37
C VAL A 49 -1.98 -17.70 -2.34
N ASN A 50 -1.73 -16.56 -3.00
CA ASN A 50 -0.71 -16.47 -4.06
C ASN A 50 0.69 -16.18 -3.52
N TYR A 51 0.80 -15.57 -2.34
CA TYR A 51 2.08 -15.17 -1.72
C TYR A 51 2.14 -15.60 -0.25
N PRO A 52 2.31 -16.91 0.01
CA PRO A 52 2.22 -17.47 1.37
C PRO A 52 3.28 -16.93 2.32
N GLU A 53 4.42 -16.43 1.81
CA GLU A 53 5.51 -15.85 2.60
C GLU A 53 5.28 -14.36 2.94
N THR A 54 4.31 -13.73 2.29
CA THR A 54 3.98 -12.31 2.53
C THR A 54 3.12 -12.17 3.78
N GLU A 55 3.51 -11.31 4.69
CA GLU A 55 2.66 -10.91 5.82
C GLU A 55 1.55 -9.99 5.34
N VAL A 56 0.31 -10.46 5.36
CA VAL A 56 -0.84 -9.70 4.88
C VAL A 56 -1.58 -9.05 6.03
N ILE A 57 -1.63 -7.72 6.03
CA ILE A 57 -2.39 -6.92 6.99
C ILE A 57 -3.68 -6.47 6.30
N GLN A 58 -4.80 -7.10 6.69
CA GLN A 58 -6.12 -6.75 6.18
C GLN A 58 -6.74 -5.67 7.08
N GLY A 59 -7.19 -4.57 6.48
CA GLY A 59 -7.89 -3.50 7.19
C GLY A 59 -7.55 -2.10 6.68
N ASP A 60 -8.15 -1.10 7.32
CA ASP A 60 -7.89 0.30 7.00
C ASP A 60 -6.48 0.70 7.45
N ILE A 61 -5.72 1.31 6.55
CA ILE A 61 -4.34 1.72 6.82
C ILE A 61 -4.24 2.68 8.01
N ASN A 62 -5.24 3.55 8.20
CA ASN A 62 -5.22 4.52 9.32
C ASN A 62 -5.31 3.85 10.68
N GLU A 63 -5.99 2.70 10.76
CA GLU A 63 -6.18 1.95 12.00
C GLU A 63 -5.01 1.00 12.29
N ASN A 64 -4.18 0.72 11.28
CA ASN A 64 -3.14 -0.31 11.34
C ASN A 64 -1.71 0.24 11.22
N ILE A 65 -1.49 1.56 11.31
CA ILE A 65 -0.16 2.18 11.10
C ILE A 65 0.92 1.50 11.95
N ASP A 66 0.69 1.36 13.24
CA ASP A 66 1.68 0.80 14.17
C ASP A 66 1.93 -0.69 13.92
N ASP A 67 0.88 -1.46 13.61
CA ASP A 67 1.01 -2.88 13.26
C ASP A 67 1.81 -3.06 11.96
N ILE A 68 1.55 -2.24 10.95
CA ILE A 68 2.30 -2.23 9.68
C ILE A 68 3.78 -1.95 9.92
N ILE A 69 4.08 -0.91 10.70
CA ILE A 69 5.46 -0.53 11.03
C ILE A 69 6.17 -1.67 11.79
N ASN A 70 5.52 -2.20 12.83
CA ASN A 70 6.11 -3.23 13.68
C ASN A 70 6.38 -4.53 12.90
N LYS A 71 5.41 -5.00 12.11
CA LYS A 71 5.58 -6.20 11.29
C LYS A 71 6.62 -6.00 10.19
N SER A 72 6.62 -4.83 9.55
CA SER A 72 7.66 -4.51 8.56
C SER A 72 9.06 -4.51 9.18
N LYS A 73 9.25 -3.84 10.30
CA LYS A 73 10.54 -3.80 11.01
C LYS A 73 11.00 -5.18 11.46
N SER A 74 10.08 -6.01 11.96
CA SER A 74 10.37 -7.39 12.34
C SER A 74 10.89 -8.21 11.15
N LYS A 75 10.25 -8.10 9.99
CA LYS A 75 10.67 -8.80 8.77
C LYS A 75 11.95 -8.24 8.16
N LEU A 76 12.21 -6.95 8.33
CA LEU A 76 13.39 -6.26 7.80
C LEU A 76 14.66 -6.49 8.62
N ASP A 77 14.53 -7.00 9.84
CA ASP A 77 15.65 -7.35 10.72
C ASP A 77 16.70 -6.22 10.85
N GLY A 78 16.23 -5.03 11.16
CA GLY A 78 17.07 -3.84 11.34
C GLY A 78 17.53 -3.16 10.04
N LYS A 79 17.13 -3.67 8.87
CA LYS A 79 17.41 -3.07 7.56
C LYS A 79 16.24 -2.20 7.09
N ARG A 80 16.50 -1.44 6.03
CA ARG A 80 15.47 -0.70 5.31
C ARG A 80 14.94 -1.53 4.12
N PRO A 81 13.67 -1.40 3.73
CA PRO A 81 13.21 -2.02 2.49
C PRO A 81 13.83 -1.32 1.28
N PHE A 82 14.12 -2.08 0.22
CA PHE A 82 14.54 -1.51 -1.06
C PHE A 82 13.42 -0.68 -1.68
N LEU A 83 12.19 -1.13 -1.56
CA LEU A 83 11.01 -0.50 -2.18
C LEU A 83 9.85 -0.39 -1.18
N LEU A 84 9.24 0.78 -1.14
CA LEU A 84 7.90 0.98 -0.61
C LEU A 84 6.96 1.26 -1.79
N SER A 85 6.11 0.30 -2.12
CA SER A 85 5.09 0.44 -3.16
C SER A 85 3.81 1.01 -2.54
N LEU A 86 3.18 1.98 -3.20
CA LEU A 86 1.91 2.52 -2.74
C LEU A 86 1.02 2.93 -3.91
N SER A 87 -0.23 2.46 -3.89
CA SER A 87 -1.25 2.75 -4.91
C SER A 87 -2.57 3.17 -4.27
N PRO A 88 -2.63 4.32 -3.58
CA PRO A 88 -3.85 4.77 -2.94
C PRO A 88 -4.95 5.03 -3.98
N PRO A 89 -6.23 4.81 -3.64
CA PRO A 89 -7.33 5.04 -4.57
C PRO A 89 -7.41 6.49 -5.00
N CYS A 90 -7.32 6.73 -6.32
CA CYS A 90 -7.26 8.07 -6.94
C CYS A 90 -8.62 8.59 -7.43
N GLN A 91 -9.73 7.94 -7.09
CA GLN A 91 -11.06 8.27 -7.61
C GLN A 91 -11.54 9.70 -7.29
N GLY A 92 -10.96 10.34 -6.28
CA GLY A 92 -11.24 11.74 -5.93
C GLY A 92 -10.38 12.77 -6.66
N MET A 93 -9.30 12.33 -7.34
CA MET A 93 -8.32 13.20 -8.00
C MET A 93 -8.23 12.98 -9.51
N SER A 94 -8.84 11.92 -10.04
CA SER A 94 -8.79 11.60 -11.46
C SER A 94 -9.60 12.58 -12.31
N GLN A 95 -8.97 13.16 -13.32
CA GLN A 95 -9.64 14.10 -14.26
C GLN A 95 -10.82 13.46 -14.99
N ASN A 96 -10.75 12.18 -15.33
CA ASN A 96 -11.83 11.45 -16.00
C ASN A 96 -13.11 11.33 -15.16
N GLY A 97 -13.02 11.54 -13.85
CA GLY A 97 -14.15 11.51 -12.92
C GLY A 97 -14.68 12.89 -12.51
N LEU A 98 -13.91 13.97 -12.71
CA LEU A 98 -14.22 15.30 -12.15
C LEU A 98 -15.61 15.83 -12.55
N GLY A 99 -16.04 15.68 -13.78
CA GLY A 99 -17.36 16.13 -14.22
C GLY A 99 -18.50 15.42 -13.49
N LYS A 100 -18.42 14.11 -13.33
CA LYS A 100 -19.40 13.29 -12.59
C LYS A 100 -19.34 13.58 -11.09
N ILE A 101 -18.13 13.73 -10.55
CA ILE A 101 -17.88 14.06 -9.14
C ILE A 101 -18.50 15.43 -8.81
N ASN A 102 -18.23 16.46 -9.61
CA ASN A 102 -18.78 17.80 -9.41
C ASN A 102 -20.31 17.83 -9.47
N LYS A 103 -20.92 17.06 -10.38
CA LYS A 103 -22.39 16.90 -10.43
C LYS A 103 -22.93 16.25 -9.15
N GLN A 104 -22.27 15.23 -8.62
CA GLN A 104 -22.67 14.54 -7.38
C GLN A 104 -22.50 15.44 -6.15
N ILE A 105 -21.43 16.23 -6.08
CA ILE A 105 -21.19 17.20 -5.00
C ILE A 105 -22.29 18.28 -5.02
N LYS A 106 -22.56 18.87 -6.19
CA LYS A 106 -23.64 19.87 -6.36
C LYS A 106 -25.02 19.32 -6.01
N ALA A 107 -25.26 18.04 -6.27
CA ALA A 107 -26.51 17.35 -5.94
C ALA A 107 -26.57 16.86 -4.46
N GLY A 108 -25.58 17.17 -3.63
CA GLY A 108 -25.53 16.72 -2.23
C GLY A 108 -25.31 15.20 -2.04
N LYS A 109 -25.04 14.48 -3.12
CA LYS A 109 -24.86 13.01 -3.11
C LYS A 109 -23.45 12.57 -2.77
N ARG A 110 -22.50 13.50 -2.65
CA ARG A 110 -21.11 13.24 -2.32
C ARG A 110 -20.51 14.40 -1.53
N PRO A 111 -19.68 14.15 -0.50
CA PRO A 111 -19.01 15.22 0.24
C PRO A 111 -18.04 15.97 -0.68
N LYS A 112 -17.85 17.27 -0.40
CA LYS A 112 -16.92 18.15 -1.13
C LYS A 112 -15.47 17.64 -1.06
N TYR A 113 -15.10 17.02 0.07
CA TYR A 113 -13.79 16.43 0.30
C TYR A 113 -13.94 14.91 0.38
N ASP A 114 -13.20 14.22 -0.47
CA ASP A 114 -13.10 12.77 -0.41
C ASP A 114 -12.02 12.39 0.61
N PRO A 115 -12.35 11.66 1.70
CA PRO A 115 -11.37 11.27 2.72
C PRO A 115 -10.23 10.40 2.15
N ARG A 116 -10.46 9.74 1.01
CA ARG A 116 -9.44 8.94 0.31
C ARG A 116 -8.28 9.78 -0.20
N ASN A 117 -8.47 11.08 -0.43
CA ASN A 117 -7.40 12.00 -0.83
C ASN A 117 -6.36 12.22 0.27
N ARG A 118 -6.63 11.81 1.52
CA ARG A 118 -5.72 11.90 2.66
C ARG A 118 -4.96 10.60 2.95
N LEU A 119 -5.17 9.55 2.16
CA LEU A 119 -4.53 8.25 2.38
C LEU A 119 -3.00 8.27 2.15
N PHE A 120 -2.47 9.30 1.52
CA PHE A 120 -1.02 9.54 1.48
C PHE A 120 -0.41 9.83 2.85
N ILE A 121 -1.18 10.42 3.77
CA ILE A 121 -0.64 10.82 5.10
C ILE A 121 -0.19 9.60 5.90
N PRO A 122 -1.01 8.55 6.13
CA PRO A 122 -0.55 7.35 6.81
C PRO A 122 0.57 6.64 6.05
N ALA A 123 0.53 6.60 4.71
CA ALA A 123 1.60 6.00 3.91
C ALA A 123 2.94 6.71 4.11
N LEU A 124 2.96 8.05 4.16
CA LEU A 124 4.18 8.82 4.44
C LEU A 124 4.70 8.63 5.88
N LYS A 125 3.82 8.45 6.86
CA LYS A 125 4.23 8.11 8.24
C LYS A 125 4.93 6.76 8.29
N ILE A 126 4.37 5.76 7.61
CA ILE A 126 4.98 4.43 7.49
C ILE A 126 6.33 4.54 6.79
N ALA A 127 6.40 5.23 5.63
CA ALA A 127 7.63 5.42 4.88
C ALA A 127 8.74 6.04 5.75
N LYS A 128 8.42 7.09 6.49
CA LYS A 128 9.38 7.75 7.40
C LYS A 128 9.88 6.82 8.50
N SER A 129 9.05 5.89 8.97
CA SER A 129 9.43 4.96 10.04
C SER A 129 10.28 3.78 9.57
N LEU A 130 10.30 3.51 8.25
CA LEU A 130 11.04 2.41 7.63
C LEU A 130 12.35 2.86 6.95
N GLN A 131 12.71 4.13 7.08
CA GLN A 131 13.96 4.72 6.56
C GLN A 131 15.16 4.38 7.44
#